data_aa2e6495c26d58667ad3aaafbb65d326
#
_entry.id   aa2e6495c26d58667ad3aaafbb65d326
#
_cell.length_a   1.000
_cell.length_b   1.000
_cell.length_c   1.000
_cell.angle_alpha   90.00
_cell.angle_beta   90.00
_cell.angle_gamma   90.00
#
_symmetry.space_group_name_H-M   'P 1'
#
loop_
_entity.id
_entity.type
_entity.pdbx_description
1 polymer ?
#
loop_
_entity_poly.entity_id
_entity_poly.type
_entity_poly.pdbx_seq_one_letter_code
_entity_poly.pdbx_strand_id
1 'polypeptide(L)'
;MSLLVLMTVLGFSGFAALLPVAPLWAVHGGAGSVGAGLVNGVLMLFTVLTQLVVPASLRRFGWAPVLTAGMLLLGLPAAAFALSDDLAVILVLSAVRGLGFGVLTVTGSALVAELVEPARRGQAIGVYGLAIAGPQVLFVSAGPWIVENLGFGIIFAIGVLPAVGVLPAIVLGRRAEHVPRSQERPPYLQLLRPMALLLAVTLAGGALITFMAPMSDSAVLSTFALLCLTVAAALARWQAGTFSDQFGPQAFIWPLVLLTTIGMAVLAWGVRDPQTTDVVALLLGATLVGISYGALQNLTLVVAFQAVSRPHYGSASAVWNIGFDAGTGLGSVMIGMIAAGSSFSTALLVGGALSLLTLPLAVRRPRLL
;
A
#
# COMPACT_ATOMS: atom_id res chain seq x y z
N MET A 1 -20.03 7.75 10.89
CA MET A 1 -19.49 6.73 9.96
C MET A 1 -19.46 7.20 8.50
N SER A 2 -20.54 7.73 7.93
CA SER A 2 -20.60 8.15 6.51
C SER A 2 -19.51 9.17 6.10
N LEU A 3 -19.24 10.18 6.94
CA LEU A 3 -18.16 11.15 6.66
C LEU A 3 -16.78 10.54 6.68
N LEU A 4 -16.51 9.55 7.54
CA LEU A 4 -15.24 8.83 7.58
C LEU A 4 -15.05 7.99 6.31
N VAL A 5 -16.10 7.29 5.89
CA VAL A 5 -16.10 6.53 4.63
C VAL A 5 -15.83 7.46 3.45
N LEU A 6 -16.54 8.59 3.37
CA LEU A 6 -16.36 9.57 2.30
C LEU A 6 -14.93 10.12 2.26
N MET A 7 -14.38 10.55 3.41
CA MET A 7 -12.99 11.03 3.53
C MET A 7 -12.00 9.95 3.08
N THR A 8 -12.21 8.70 3.51
CA THR A 8 -11.36 7.56 3.16
C THR A 8 -11.41 7.26 1.67
N VAL A 9 -12.61 7.17 1.08
CA VAL A 9 -12.78 6.93 -0.36
C VAL A 9 -12.10 8.02 -1.17
N LEU A 10 -12.33 9.31 -0.86
CA LEU A 10 -11.70 10.43 -1.56
C LEU A 10 -10.18 10.41 -1.41
N GLY A 11 -9.68 10.16 -0.20
CA GLY A 11 -8.24 10.08 0.09
C GLY A 11 -7.56 8.94 -0.68
N PHE A 12 -8.13 7.73 -0.58
CA PHE A 12 -7.57 6.57 -1.27
C PHE A 12 -7.79 6.59 -2.78
N SER A 13 -8.81 7.27 -3.31
CA SER A 13 -8.97 7.45 -4.76
C SER A 13 -7.82 8.25 -5.35
N GLY A 14 -7.50 9.42 -4.76
CA GLY A 14 -6.38 10.22 -5.23
C GLY A 14 -5.01 9.55 -5.02
N PHE A 15 -4.85 8.78 -3.96
CA PHE A 15 -3.65 7.98 -3.74
C PHE A 15 -3.51 6.87 -4.79
N ALA A 16 -4.55 6.04 -4.95
CA ALA A 16 -4.54 4.85 -5.78
C ALA A 16 -4.39 5.17 -7.28
N ALA A 17 -4.98 6.27 -7.74
CA ALA A 17 -4.88 6.70 -9.13
C ALA A 17 -3.44 7.05 -9.53
N LEU A 18 -2.71 7.75 -8.67
CA LEU A 18 -1.34 8.17 -8.96
C LEU A 18 -0.28 7.12 -8.62
N LEU A 19 -0.61 6.09 -7.84
CA LEU A 19 0.37 5.09 -7.42
C LEU A 19 1.03 4.35 -8.63
N PRO A 20 0.28 3.83 -9.63
CA PRO A 20 0.89 3.27 -10.83
C PRO A 20 1.24 4.34 -11.88
N VAL A 21 0.58 5.50 -11.88
CA VAL A 21 0.67 6.48 -12.97
C VAL A 21 1.76 7.53 -12.77
N ALA A 22 2.08 7.93 -11.53
CA ALA A 22 3.17 8.87 -11.31
C ALA A 22 4.55 8.32 -11.74
N PRO A 23 4.88 7.01 -11.55
CA PRO A 23 6.04 6.39 -12.18
C PRO A 23 6.00 6.43 -13.72
N LEU A 24 4.83 6.19 -14.34
CA LEU A 24 4.66 6.29 -15.78
C LEU A 24 4.88 7.73 -16.29
N TRP A 25 4.44 8.73 -15.54
CA TRP A 25 4.67 10.14 -15.85
C TRP A 25 6.15 10.49 -15.83
N ALA A 26 6.91 9.94 -14.87
CA ALA A 26 8.37 10.09 -14.86
C ALA A 26 9.03 9.42 -16.08
N VAL A 27 8.56 8.24 -16.47
CA VAL A 27 9.04 7.55 -17.70
C VAL A 27 8.71 8.36 -18.94
N HIS A 28 7.52 8.97 -19.03
CA HIS A 28 7.14 9.87 -20.10
C HIS A 28 8.12 11.06 -20.23
N GLY A 29 8.55 11.64 -19.10
CA GLY A 29 9.57 12.67 -19.03
C GLY A 29 11.02 12.18 -19.26
N GLY A 30 11.21 10.92 -19.67
CA GLY A 30 12.53 10.36 -20.00
C GLY A 30 13.27 9.69 -18.84
N ALA A 31 12.64 9.54 -17.68
CA ALA A 31 13.25 8.81 -16.57
C ALA A 31 13.30 7.30 -16.86
N GLY A 32 14.42 6.65 -16.53
CA GLY A 32 14.53 5.20 -16.59
C GLY A 32 13.84 4.51 -15.41
N SER A 33 13.96 3.17 -15.35
CA SER A 33 13.33 2.35 -14.29
C SER A 33 13.75 2.75 -12.87
N VAL A 34 14.97 3.25 -12.68
CA VAL A 34 15.40 3.81 -11.38
C VAL A 34 14.55 5.01 -10.99
N GLY A 35 14.38 5.97 -11.91
CA GLY A 35 13.55 7.16 -11.68
C GLY A 35 12.10 6.80 -11.37
N ALA A 36 11.52 5.88 -12.15
CA ALA A 36 10.17 5.35 -11.91
C ALA A 36 10.04 4.72 -10.52
N GLY A 37 10.99 3.91 -10.11
CA GLY A 37 11.01 3.30 -8.77
C GLY A 37 11.16 4.31 -7.64
N LEU A 38 11.97 5.36 -7.84
CA LEU A 38 12.17 6.43 -6.87
C LEU A 38 10.90 7.22 -6.59
N VAL A 39 9.99 7.38 -7.57
CA VAL A 39 8.71 8.10 -7.38
C VAL A 39 7.91 7.52 -6.21
N ASN A 40 7.66 6.22 -6.24
CA ASN A 40 6.94 5.54 -5.17
C ASN A 40 7.84 5.31 -3.95
N GLY A 41 9.14 5.13 -4.12
CA GLY A 41 10.10 5.05 -3.02
C GLY A 41 10.10 6.29 -2.15
N VAL A 42 10.16 7.48 -2.75
CA VAL A 42 10.12 8.78 -2.06
C VAL A 42 8.75 9.01 -1.40
N LEU A 43 7.66 8.73 -2.13
CA LEU A 43 6.31 8.82 -1.56
C LEU A 43 6.19 7.97 -0.29
N MET A 44 6.63 6.71 -0.31
CA MET A 44 6.55 5.81 0.84
C MET A 44 7.53 6.18 1.96
N LEU A 45 8.72 6.69 1.63
CA LEU A 45 9.66 7.20 2.62
C LEU A 45 9.03 8.33 3.46
N PHE A 46 8.45 9.33 2.79
CA PHE A 46 7.81 10.45 3.47
C PHE A 46 6.52 10.04 4.17
N THR A 47 5.82 9.01 3.68
CA THR A 47 4.69 8.37 4.38
C THR A 47 5.15 7.80 5.72
N VAL A 48 6.19 6.97 5.72
CA VAL A 48 6.74 6.35 6.95
C VAL A 48 7.24 7.40 7.93
N LEU A 49 7.99 8.39 7.46
CA LEU A 49 8.46 9.49 8.32
C LEU A 49 7.30 10.24 8.97
N THR A 50 6.22 10.47 8.23
CA THR A 50 5.02 11.14 8.76
C THR A 50 4.30 10.28 9.78
N GLN A 51 4.16 8.97 9.55
CA GLN A 51 3.53 8.04 10.50
C GLN A 51 4.18 8.10 11.88
N LEU A 52 5.50 8.33 11.96
CA LEU A 52 6.22 8.47 13.23
C LEU A 52 5.86 9.75 14.00
N VAL A 53 5.50 10.83 13.29
CA VAL A 53 5.23 12.13 13.90
C VAL A 53 3.75 12.45 14.09
N VAL A 54 2.84 11.75 13.38
CA VAL A 54 1.39 11.98 13.47
C VAL A 54 0.85 11.92 14.90
N PRO A 55 1.21 10.94 15.77
CA PRO A 55 0.69 10.91 17.14
C PRO A 55 1.09 12.15 17.96
N ALA A 56 2.29 12.69 17.74
CA ALA A 56 2.73 13.91 18.39
C ALA A 56 2.00 15.14 17.83
N SER A 57 1.77 15.18 16.53
CA SER A 57 1.02 16.24 15.85
C SER A 57 -0.43 16.30 16.31
N LEU A 58 -1.10 15.14 16.43
CA LEU A 58 -2.48 15.06 16.96
C LEU A 58 -2.58 15.61 18.39
N ARG A 59 -1.60 15.29 19.24
CA ARG A 59 -1.57 15.82 20.61
C ARG A 59 -1.33 17.32 20.67
N ARG A 60 -0.52 17.87 19.75
CA ARG A 60 -0.14 19.28 19.76
C ARG A 60 -1.18 20.19 19.09
N PHE A 61 -1.71 19.75 17.95
CA PHE A 61 -2.55 20.57 17.09
C PHE A 61 -4.02 20.11 17.05
N GLY A 62 -4.31 18.89 17.56
CA GLY A 62 -5.64 18.29 17.49
C GLY A 62 -5.95 17.62 16.13
N TRP A 63 -7.10 16.97 16.08
CA TRP A 63 -7.49 16.17 14.93
C TRP A 63 -7.80 17.00 13.67
N ALA A 64 -8.58 18.08 13.81
CA ALA A 64 -9.06 18.82 12.63
C ALA A 64 -7.92 19.43 11.80
N PRO A 65 -6.93 20.16 12.38
CA PRO A 65 -5.81 20.70 11.61
C PRO A 65 -4.95 19.59 10.97
N VAL A 66 -4.69 18.50 11.70
CA VAL A 66 -3.84 17.39 11.19
C VAL A 66 -4.51 16.69 10.03
N LEU A 67 -5.81 16.33 10.15
CA LEU A 67 -6.57 15.71 9.06
C LEU A 67 -6.66 16.62 7.83
N THR A 68 -6.95 17.90 8.05
CA THR A 68 -7.04 18.91 6.98
C THR A 68 -5.72 19.02 6.24
N ALA A 69 -4.60 19.17 6.97
CA ALA A 69 -3.27 19.22 6.37
C ALA A 69 -2.96 17.94 5.59
N GLY A 70 -3.27 16.77 6.15
CA GLY A 70 -3.07 15.47 5.47
C GLY A 70 -3.80 15.39 4.13
N MET A 71 -5.08 15.79 4.10
CA MET A 71 -5.89 15.75 2.88
C MET A 71 -5.41 16.77 1.82
N LEU A 72 -5.00 17.97 2.23
CA LEU A 72 -4.44 18.99 1.34
C LEU A 72 -3.08 18.55 0.77
N LEU A 73 -2.17 18.06 1.63
CA LEU A 73 -0.84 17.59 1.22
C LEU A 73 -0.92 16.39 0.29
N LEU A 74 -1.93 15.54 0.42
CA LEU A 74 -2.14 14.40 -0.47
C LEU A 74 -2.74 14.82 -1.82
N GLY A 75 -3.71 15.76 -1.81
CA GLY A 75 -4.51 16.08 -2.99
C GLY A 75 -3.95 17.23 -3.82
N LEU A 76 -3.58 18.38 -3.22
CA LEU A 76 -3.20 19.57 -4.00
C LEU A 76 -1.99 19.35 -4.92
N PRO A 77 -0.91 18.65 -4.49
CA PRO A 77 0.24 18.41 -5.36
C PRO A 77 -0.10 17.60 -6.60
N ALA A 78 -1.21 16.86 -6.60
CA ALA A 78 -1.62 16.07 -7.76
C ALA A 78 -1.92 16.95 -9.00
N ALA A 79 -2.47 18.15 -8.81
CA ALA A 79 -2.66 19.10 -9.90
C ALA A 79 -1.33 19.59 -10.49
N ALA A 80 -0.30 19.71 -9.66
CA ALA A 80 1.00 20.22 -10.09
C ALA A 80 1.80 19.23 -10.95
N PHE A 81 1.45 17.93 -10.97
CA PHE A 81 2.03 16.98 -11.94
C PHE A 81 1.77 17.40 -13.39
N ALA A 82 0.66 18.08 -13.67
CA ALA A 82 0.36 18.59 -15.02
C ALA A 82 1.32 19.69 -15.51
N LEU A 83 2.11 20.29 -14.60
CA LEU A 83 3.00 21.40 -14.93
C LEU A 83 4.38 20.94 -15.41
N SER A 84 4.81 19.70 -15.07
CA SER A 84 6.13 19.20 -15.41
C SER A 84 6.19 17.68 -15.29
N ASP A 85 6.89 17.05 -16.25
CA ASP A 85 7.29 15.64 -16.23
C ASP A 85 8.76 15.45 -15.82
N ASP A 86 9.42 16.52 -15.37
CA ASP A 86 10.77 16.46 -14.81
C ASP A 86 10.80 15.60 -13.53
N LEU A 87 11.74 14.66 -13.47
CA LEU A 87 11.86 13.72 -12.36
C LEU A 87 12.02 14.42 -11.00
N ALA A 88 12.81 15.50 -10.93
CA ALA A 88 13.04 16.19 -9.65
C ALA A 88 11.75 16.82 -9.13
N VAL A 89 10.95 17.42 -10.01
CA VAL A 89 9.64 17.98 -9.67
C VAL A 89 8.69 16.87 -9.19
N ILE A 90 8.63 15.76 -9.93
CA ILE A 90 7.81 14.59 -9.59
C ILE A 90 8.20 14.03 -8.20
N LEU A 91 9.50 13.93 -7.88
CA LEU A 91 9.96 13.45 -6.59
C LEU A 91 9.57 14.39 -5.44
N VAL A 92 9.66 15.71 -5.63
CA VAL A 92 9.20 16.70 -4.64
C VAL A 92 7.70 16.58 -4.41
N LEU A 93 6.90 16.50 -5.48
CA LEU A 93 5.45 16.33 -5.38
C LEU A 93 5.08 15.01 -4.70
N SER A 94 5.81 13.93 -5.01
CA SER A 94 5.63 12.62 -4.37
C SER A 94 5.98 12.66 -2.88
N ALA A 95 7.05 13.36 -2.48
CA ALA A 95 7.40 13.58 -1.09
C ALA A 95 6.27 14.30 -0.32
N VAL A 96 5.76 15.41 -0.88
CA VAL A 96 4.66 16.16 -0.27
C VAL A 96 3.40 15.32 -0.15
N ARG A 97 3.07 14.52 -1.18
CA ARG A 97 1.93 13.59 -1.14
C ARG A 97 2.15 12.49 -0.10
N GLY A 98 3.38 12.02 0.06
CA GLY A 98 3.73 11.05 1.11
C GLY A 98 3.46 11.57 2.52
N LEU A 99 3.76 12.86 2.80
CA LEU A 99 3.37 13.49 4.07
C LEU A 99 1.86 13.41 4.31
N GLY A 100 1.05 13.68 3.29
CA GLY A 100 -0.42 13.60 3.37
C GLY A 100 -0.93 12.17 3.57
N PHE A 101 -0.37 11.21 2.84
CA PHE A 101 -0.78 9.81 2.92
C PHE A 101 -0.44 9.20 4.29
N GLY A 102 0.71 9.54 4.87
CA GLY A 102 1.07 9.11 6.22
C GLY A 102 0.09 9.58 7.30
N VAL A 103 -0.47 10.78 7.16
CA VAL A 103 -1.57 11.25 8.03
C VAL A 103 -2.81 10.38 7.83
N LEU A 104 -3.24 10.16 6.58
CA LEU A 104 -4.46 9.43 6.27
C LEU A 104 -4.44 7.99 6.81
N THR A 105 -3.33 7.28 6.65
CA THR A 105 -3.19 5.88 7.08
C THR A 105 -3.24 5.71 8.58
N VAL A 106 -2.57 6.58 9.35
CA VAL A 106 -2.58 6.53 10.83
C VAL A 106 -3.92 6.98 11.39
N THR A 107 -4.46 8.07 10.88
CA THR A 107 -5.67 8.68 11.47
C THR A 107 -6.95 7.94 11.11
N GLY A 108 -7.02 7.31 9.92
CA GLY A 108 -8.23 6.64 9.46
C GLY A 108 -8.65 5.48 10.37
N SER A 109 -7.75 4.58 10.69
CA SER A 109 -8.01 3.46 11.59
C SER A 109 -8.27 3.93 13.04
N ALA A 110 -7.57 4.96 13.49
CA ALA A 110 -7.76 5.54 14.81
C ALA A 110 -9.14 6.20 14.96
N LEU A 111 -9.63 6.89 13.92
CA LEU A 111 -10.97 7.49 13.90
C LEU A 111 -12.08 6.43 13.96
N VAL A 112 -11.90 5.24 13.37
CA VAL A 112 -12.88 4.14 13.53
C VAL A 112 -12.99 3.75 15.02
N ALA A 113 -11.85 3.62 15.69
CA ALA A 113 -11.83 3.24 17.11
C ALA A 113 -12.42 4.33 18.02
N GLU A 114 -12.22 5.62 17.66
CA GLU A 114 -12.66 6.79 18.42
C GLU A 114 -14.16 7.08 18.25
N LEU A 115 -14.65 7.04 17.01
CA LEU A 115 -15.98 7.49 16.67
C LEU A 115 -17.07 6.39 16.73
N VAL A 116 -16.67 5.12 16.90
CA VAL A 116 -17.59 3.98 16.85
C VAL A 116 -17.62 3.23 18.18
N GLU A 117 -18.84 2.98 18.69
CA GLU A 117 -19.05 2.20 19.90
C GLU A 117 -18.40 0.80 19.79
N PRO A 118 -17.83 0.27 20.89
CA PRO A 118 -17.14 -1.02 20.89
C PRO A 118 -17.93 -2.16 20.26
N ALA A 119 -19.25 -2.22 20.49
CA ALA A 119 -20.12 -3.27 19.97
C ALA A 119 -20.26 -3.27 18.43
N ARG A 120 -20.00 -2.13 17.77
CA ARG A 120 -20.15 -1.95 16.31
C ARG A 120 -18.82 -1.78 15.59
N ARG A 121 -17.69 -1.80 16.30
CA ARG A 121 -16.37 -1.57 15.72
C ARG A 121 -16.00 -2.57 14.63
N GLY A 122 -16.34 -3.85 14.79
CA GLY A 122 -16.08 -4.88 13.79
C GLY A 122 -16.70 -4.56 12.43
N GLN A 123 -17.99 -4.20 12.42
CA GLN A 123 -18.71 -3.79 11.22
C GLN A 123 -18.10 -2.51 10.62
N ALA A 124 -17.74 -1.54 11.46
CA ALA A 124 -17.16 -0.27 11.03
C ALA A 124 -15.78 -0.46 10.39
N ILE A 125 -14.93 -1.35 10.94
CA ILE A 125 -13.64 -1.74 10.37
C ILE A 125 -13.82 -2.40 9.00
N GLY A 126 -14.83 -3.26 8.85
CA GLY A 126 -15.17 -3.88 7.56
C GLY A 126 -15.53 -2.84 6.50
N VAL A 127 -16.43 -1.91 6.82
CA VAL A 127 -16.83 -0.82 5.91
C VAL A 127 -15.65 0.11 5.60
N TYR A 128 -14.82 0.42 6.58
CA TYR A 128 -13.59 1.20 6.38
C TYR A 128 -12.61 0.46 5.47
N GLY A 129 -12.45 -0.85 5.63
CA GLY A 129 -11.64 -1.68 4.75
C GLY A 129 -12.12 -1.67 3.30
N LEU A 130 -13.44 -1.70 3.06
CA LEU A 130 -14.01 -1.56 1.72
C LEU A 130 -13.79 -0.16 1.15
N ALA A 131 -13.86 0.88 1.98
CA ALA A 131 -13.57 2.26 1.55
C ALA A 131 -12.10 2.45 1.11
N ILE A 132 -11.18 1.62 1.59
CA ILE A 132 -9.78 1.55 1.15
C ILE A 132 -9.65 0.70 -0.12
N ALA A 133 -10.21 -0.51 -0.10
CA ALA A 133 -10.02 -1.51 -1.16
C ALA A 133 -10.70 -1.12 -2.47
N GLY A 134 -11.89 -0.53 -2.42
CA GLY A 134 -12.64 -0.13 -3.60
C GLY A 134 -11.86 0.80 -4.53
N PRO A 135 -11.37 1.94 -4.05
CA PRO A 135 -10.52 2.83 -4.83
C PRO A 135 -9.25 2.15 -5.36
N GLN A 136 -8.62 1.27 -4.57
CA GLN A 136 -7.42 0.55 -5.02
C GLN A 136 -7.73 -0.40 -6.19
N VAL A 137 -8.78 -1.22 -6.08
CA VAL A 137 -9.19 -2.11 -7.17
C VAL A 137 -9.53 -1.31 -8.43
N LEU A 138 -10.22 -0.19 -8.29
CA LEU A 138 -10.66 0.61 -9.43
C LEU A 138 -9.49 1.39 -10.06
N PHE A 139 -8.81 2.24 -9.29
CA PHE A 139 -7.89 3.21 -9.85
C PHE A 139 -6.46 2.69 -10.04
N VAL A 140 -5.99 1.74 -9.21
CA VAL A 140 -4.70 1.08 -9.48
C VAL A 140 -4.79 0.29 -10.77
N SER A 141 -5.91 -0.43 -10.98
CA SER A 141 -6.06 -1.27 -12.16
C SER A 141 -6.32 -0.47 -13.42
N ALA A 142 -7.25 0.50 -13.38
CA ALA A 142 -7.65 1.27 -14.55
C ALA A 142 -6.61 2.34 -14.95
N GLY A 143 -5.67 2.69 -14.08
CA GLY A 143 -4.72 3.77 -14.31
C GLY A 143 -4.01 3.72 -15.66
N PRO A 144 -3.34 2.62 -16.05
CA PRO A 144 -2.66 2.51 -17.34
C PRO A 144 -3.59 2.71 -18.55
N TRP A 145 -4.79 2.10 -18.50
CA TRP A 145 -5.78 2.26 -19.57
C TRP A 145 -6.31 3.69 -19.69
N ILE A 146 -6.57 4.35 -18.54
CA ILE A 146 -7.01 5.76 -18.52
C ILE A 146 -5.95 6.66 -19.14
N VAL A 147 -4.68 6.43 -18.82
CA VAL A 147 -3.57 7.22 -19.39
C VAL A 147 -3.50 7.06 -20.91
N GLU A 148 -3.60 5.83 -21.42
CA GLU A 148 -3.50 5.53 -22.83
C GLU A 148 -4.67 6.14 -23.64
N ASN A 149 -5.89 6.06 -23.11
CA ASN A 149 -7.11 6.43 -23.86
C ASN A 149 -7.63 7.84 -23.56
N LEU A 150 -7.38 8.37 -22.36
CA LEU A 150 -7.92 9.65 -21.89
C LEU A 150 -6.82 10.65 -21.46
N GLY A 151 -5.57 10.18 -21.38
CA GLY A 151 -4.42 10.99 -21.02
C GLY A 151 -4.20 11.13 -19.52
N PHE A 152 -3.02 11.62 -19.16
CA PHE A 152 -2.57 11.81 -17.77
C PHE A 152 -3.43 12.80 -16.98
N GLY A 153 -3.99 13.82 -17.64
CA GLY A 153 -4.77 14.89 -17.00
C GLY A 153 -5.97 14.38 -16.19
N ILE A 154 -6.65 13.31 -16.65
CA ILE A 154 -7.75 12.69 -15.92
C ILE A 154 -7.26 12.09 -14.60
N ILE A 155 -6.11 11.43 -14.61
CA ILE A 155 -5.52 10.85 -13.39
C ILE A 155 -5.09 11.95 -12.42
N PHE A 156 -4.53 13.06 -12.91
CA PHE A 156 -4.18 14.20 -12.04
C PHE A 156 -5.43 14.82 -11.41
N ALA A 157 -6.52 14.95 -12.17
CA ALA A 157 -7.81 15.42 -11.65
C ALA A 157 -8.37 14.47 -10.55
N ILE A 158 -8.32 13.15 -10.76
CA ILE A 158 -8.67 12.15 -9.73
C ILE A 158 -7.73 12.29 -8.53
N GLY A 159 -6.44 12.54 -8.78
CA GLY A 159 -5.43 12.77 -7.75
C GLY A 159 -5.75 13.92 -6.80
N VAL A 160 -6.56 14.90 -7.21
CA VAL A 160 -6.99 16.05 -6.39
C VAL A 160 -8.15 15.69 -5.44
N LEU A 161 -8.86 14.57 -5.63
CA LEU A 161 -10.01 14.19 -4.80
C LEU A 161 -9.77 14.26 -3.27
N PRO A 162 -8.57 13.95 -2.74
CA PRO A 162 -8.31 14.16 -1.32
C PRO A 162 -8.56 15.61 -0.85
N ALA A 163 -8.25 16.61 -1.67
CA ALA A 163 -8.52 18.01 -1.32
C ALA A 163 -10.02 18.31 -1.13
N VAL A 164 -10.90 17.62 -1.87
CA VAL A 164 -12.35 17.67 -1.65
C VAL A 164 -12.73 17.04 -0.29
N GLY A 165 -11.97 16.04 0.15
CA GLY A 165 -12.12 15.36 1.44
C GLY A 165 -11.76 16.23 2.67
N VAL A 166 -11.32 17.48 2.48
CA VAL A 166 -11.04 18.43 3.56
C VAL A 166 -12.31 18.78 4.36
N LEU A 167 -13.44 18.90 3.69
CA LEU A 167 -14.71 19.21 4.37
C LEU A 167 -15.10 18.13 5.40
N PRO A 168 -15.22 16.84 5.01
CA PRO A 168 -15.45 15.79 5.99
C PRO A 168 -14.32 15.67 7.03
N ALA A 169 -13.05 15.93 6.67
CA ALA A 169 -11.93 15.90 7.61
C ALA A 169 -12.07 16.93 8.74
N ILE A 170 -12.47 18.17 8.44
CA ILE A 170 -12.72 19.22 9.43
C ILE A 170 -13.86 18.80 10.38
N VAL A 171 -14.97 18.30 9.84
CA VAL A 171 -16.13 17.90 10.64
C VAL A 171 -15.78 16.73 11.56
N LEU A 172 -15.07 15.72 11.04
CA LEU A 172 -14.63 14.56 11.82
C LEU A 172 -13.64 14.97 12.92
N GLY A 173 -12.65 15.81 12.56
CA GLY A 173 -11.64 16.26 13.50
C GLY A 173 -12.19 17.11 14.67
N ARG A 174 -13.32 17.81 14.45
CA ARG A 174 -14.01 18.54 15.53
C ARG A 174 -14.82 17.63 16.45
N ARG A 175 -15.14 16.40 16.02
CA ARG A 175 -15.89 15.40 16.79
C ARG A 175 -15.01 14.43 17.56
N ALA A 176 -13.75 14.28 17.14
CA ALA A 176 -12.79 13.40 17.79
C ALA A 176 -12.20 14.05 19.04
N GLU A 177 -12.14 13.29 20.13
CA GLU A 177 -11.57 13.72 21.40
C GLU A 177 -10.05 13.67 21.42
N HIS A 178 -9.43 14.15 22.50
CA HIS A 178 -7.97 14.12 22.63
C HIS A 178 -7.41 12.71 22.75
N VAL A 179 -6.29 12.45 22.05
CA VAL A 179 -5.58 11.17 22.11
C VAL A 179 -4.91 10.98 23.47
N PRO A 180 -5.27 9.95 24.26
CA PRO A 180 -4.64 9.68 25.54
C PRO A 180 -3.15 9.32 25.38
N ARG A 181 -2.33 9.68 26.36
CA ARG A 181 -0.91 9.28 26.39
C ARG A 181 -0.83 7.85 26.90
N SER A 182 -0.36 6.92 26.08
CA SER A 182 0.07 5.60 26.59
C SER A 182 1.36 5.79 27.42
N GLN A 183 1.38 5.30 28.64
CA GLN A 183 2.56 5.40 29.54
C GLN A 183 3.52 4.20 29.38
N GLU A 184 3.08 3.11 28.76
CA GLU A 184 3.85 1.89 28.60
C GLU A 184 4.59 1.85 27.25
N ARG A 185 5.82 1.35 27.26
CA ARG A 185 6.60 1.14 26.04
C ARG A 185 6.11 -0.13 25.34
N PRO A 186 5.77 -0.05 24.04
CA PRO A 186 5.34 -1.22 23.27
C PRO A 186 6.46 -2.25 23.14
N PRO A 187 6.16 -3.55 23.10
CA PRO A 187 7.14 -4.63 22.93
C PRO A 187 7.54 -4.76 21.44
N TYR A 188 8.30 -3.80 20.91
CA TYR A 188 8.66 -3.71 19.48
C TYR A 188 9.34 -4.97 18.94
N LEU A 189 10.16 -5.67 19.75
CA LEU A 189 10.85 -6.90 19.33
C LEU A 189 9.88 -8.02 18.90
N GLN A 190 8.71 -8.11 19.54
CA GLN A 190 7.69 -9.10 19.20
C GLN A 190 7.01 -8.80 17.85
N LEU A 191 7.07 -7.54 17.39
CA LEU A 191 6.49 -7.08 16.14
C LEU A 191 7.43 -7.24 14.95
N LEU A 192 8.73 -7.50 15.16
CA LEU A 192 9.70 -7.63 14.07
C LEU A 192 9.37 -8.77 13.12
N ARG A 193 8.91 -9.91 13.64
CA ARG A 193 8.56 -11.07 12.81
C ARG A 193 7.38 -10.80 11.87
N PRO A 194 6.19 -10.40 12.33
CA PRO A 194 5.09 -10.07 11.43
C PRO A 194 5.43 -8.91 10.49
N MET A 195 6.22 -7.92 10.93
CA MET A 195 6.69 -6.83 10.10
C MET A 195 7.60 -7.31 8.96
N ALA A 196 8.58 -8.19 9.22
CA ALA A 196 9.48 -8.71 8.19
C ALA A 196 8.74 -9.54 7.12
N LEU A 197 7.77 -10.37 7.54
CA LEU A 197 6.90 -11.13 6.64
C LEU A 197 6.04 -10.22 5.77
N LEU A 198 5.48 -9.17 6.36
CA LEU A 198 4.69 -8.18 5.65
C LEU A 198 5.55 -7.40 4.65
N LEU A 199 6.70 -6.90 5.09
CA LEU A 199 7.64 -6.14 4.25
C LEU A 199 8.03 -6.93 3.00
N ALA A 200 8.30 -8.23 3.12
CA ALA A 200 8.69 -9.06 1.97
C ALA A 200 7.58 -9.19 0.93
N VAL A 201 6.33 -9.39 1.34
CA VAL A 201 5.22 -9.50 0.39
C VAL A 201 4.82 -8.13 -0.18
N THR A 202 4.92 -7.06 0.61
CA THR A 202 4.61 -5.71 0.12
C THR A 202 5.70 -5.17 -0.80
N LEU A 203 6.94 -5.64 -0.67
CA LEU A 203 8.00 -5.41 -1.65
C LEU A 203 7.59 -5.96 -3.02
N ALA A 204 7.08 -7.19 -3.10
CA ALA A 204 6.58 -7.77 -4.35
C ALA A 204 5.39 -6.96 -4.90
N GLY A 205 4.39 -6.67 -4.07
CA GLY A 205 3.20 -5.90 -4.46
C GLY A 205 3.53 -4.49 -4.95
N GLY A 206 4.38 -3.76 -4.23
CA GLY A 206 4.83 -2.42 -4.60
C GLY A 206 5.59 -2.38 -5.92
N ALA A 207 6.45 -3.37 -6.15
CA ALA A 207 7.14 -3.54 -7.42
C ALA A 207 6.16 -3.73 -8.58
N LEU A 208 5.17 -4.63 -8.43
CA LEU A 208 4.19 -4.90 -9.48
C LEU A 208 3.30 -3.69 -9.78
N ILE A 209 2.82 -2.98 -8.75
CA ILE A 209 2.00 -1.78 -8.94
C ILE A 209 2.80 -0.69 -9.68
N THR A 210 4.09 -0.56 -9.38
CA THR A 210 4.96 0.46 -9.99
C THR A 210 5.34 0.13 -11.43
N PHE A 211 5.64 -1.15 -11.72
CA PHE A 211 6.27 -1.54 -12.97
C PHE A 211 5.38 -2.39 -13.89
N MET A 212 4.15 -2.72 -13.51
CA MET A 212 3.30 -3.54 -14.36
C MET A 212 3.12 -2.94 -15.77
N ALA A 213 2.91 -1.63 -15.86
CA ALA A 213 2.77 -0.96 -17.16
C ALA A 213 4.10 -0.89 -17.93
N PRO A 214 5.26 -0.49 -17.35
CA PRO A 214 6.54 -0.55 -18.04
C PRO A 214 7.02 -1.97 -18.42
N MET A 215 6.55 -3.02 -17.75
CA MET A 215 6.89 -4.42 -18.05
C MET A 215 6.03 -5.05 -19.14
N SER A 216 4.90 -4.44 -19.46
CA SER A 216 3.90 -4.98 -20.39
C SER A 216 3.97 -4.23 -21.73
N ASP A 217 3.73 -4.92 -22.81
CA ASP A 217 3.66 -4.37 -24.16
C ASP A 217 2.31 -3.68 -24.48
N SER A 218 1.35 -3.72 -23.52
CA SER A 218 0.00 -3.17 -23.71
C SER A 218 -0.58 -2.62 -22.41
N ALA A 219 -1.16 -1.40 -22.44
CA ALA A 219 -1.87 -0.83 -21.31
C ALA A 219 -3.13 -1.64 -20.95
N VAL A 220 -3.78 -2.27 -21.91
CA VAL A 220 -4.90 -3.18 -21.67
C VAL A 220 -4.44 -4.38 -20.86
N LEU A 221 -3.32 -4.99 -21.26
CA LEU A 221 -2.77 -6.15 -20.55
C LEU A 221 -2.31 -5.80 -19.13
N SER A 222 -1.61 -4.67 -18.95
CA SER A 222 -1.21 -4.21 -17.62
C SER A 222 -2.42 -3.88 -16.72
N THR A 223 -3.50 -3.33 -17.30
CA THR A 223 -4.75 -3.09 -16.59
C THR A 223 -5.37 -4.40 -16.09
N PHE A 224 -5.47 -5.43 -16.94
CA PHE A 224 -5.98 -6.74 -16.52
C PHE A 224 -5.07 -7.42 -15.50
N ALA A 225 -3.76 -7.31 -15.63
CA ALA A 225 -2.82 -7.87 -14.65
C ALA A 225 -2.94 -7.17 -13.27
N LEU A 226 -3.05 -5.84 -13.25
CA LEU A 226 -3.31 -5.10 -12.00
C LEU A 226 -4.71 -5.39 -11.43
N LEU A 227 -5.71 -5.61 -12.28
CA LEU A 227 -7.04 -6.03 -11.84
C LEU A 227 -6.99 -7.42 -11.20
N CYS A 228 -6.31 -8.38 -11.81
CA CYS A 228 -6.09 -9.71 -11.23
C CYS A 228 -5.37 -9.61 -9.88
N LEU A 229 -4.30 -8.81 -9.79
CA LEU A 229 -3.56 -8.57 -8.55
C LEU A 229 -4.46 -8.01 -7.44
N THR A 230 -5.18 -6.92 -7.73
CA THR A 230 -5.94 -6.17 -6.72
C THR A 230 -7.22 -6.88 -6.30
N VAL A 231 -7.95 -7.50 -7.23
CA VAL A 231 -9.14 -8.31 -6.92
C VAL A 231 -8.76 -9.56 -6.14
N ALA A 232 -7.73 -10.29 -6.59
CA ALA A 232 -7.24 -11.45 -5.86
C ALA A 232 -6.78 -11.08 -4.44
N ALA A 233 -6.10 -9.93 -4.29
CA ALA A 233 -5.68 -9.43 -2.98
C ALA A 233 -6.87 -9.08 -2.08
N ALA A 234 -7.89 -8.40 -2.60
CA ALA A 234 -9.08 -8.05 -1.84
C ALA A 234 -9.85 -9.30 -1.36
N LEU A 235 -10.06 -10.26 -2.25
CA LEU A 235 -10.74 -11.52 -1.94
C LEU A 235 -9.95 -12.38 -0.95
N ALA A 236 -8.64 -12.55 -1.18
CA ALA A 236 -7.77 -13.32 -0.30
C ALA A 236 -7.65 -12.69 1.09
N ARG A 237 -7.56 -11.36 1.18
CA ARG A 237 -7.56 -10.63 2.45
C ARG A 237 -8.84 -10.86 3.25
N TRP A 238 -9.98 -10.87 2.59
CA TRP A 238 -11.26 -11.16 3.21
C TRP A 238 -11.35 -12.60 3.73
N GLN A 239 -11.01 -13.58 2.89
CA GLN A 239 -11.08 -15.00 3.23
C GLN A 239 -10.04 -15.39 4.30
N ALA A 240 -8.84 -14.79 4.27
CA ALA A 240 -7.78 -15.07 5.24
C ALA A 240 -8.21 -14.81 6.69
N GLY A 241 -9.10 -13.85 6.93
CA GLY A 241 -9.69 -13.62 8.25
C GLY A 241 -10.47 -14.85 8.72
N THR A 242 -11.40 -15.35 7.92
CA THR A 242 -12.24 -16.52 8.24
C THR A 242 -11.40 -17.79 8.44
N PHE A 243 -10.41 -18.04 7.58
CA PHE A 243 -9.53 -19.20 7.72
C PHE A 243 -8.60 -19.07 8.93
N SER A 244 -8.14 -17.87 9.24
CA SER A 244 -7.34 -17.61 10.43
C SER A 244 -8.10 -17.92 11.73
N ASP A 245 -9.40 -17.60 11.78
CA ASP A 245 -10.25 -17.89 12.94
C ASP A 245 -10.46 -19.39 13.13
N GLN A 246 -10.53 -20.17 12.05
CA GLN A 246 -10.79 -21.62 12.12
C GLN A 246 -9.52 -22.45 12.36
N PHE A 247 -8.41 -22.13 11.72
CA PHE A 247 -7.21 -22.96 11.67
C PHE A 247 -5.97 -22.29 12.28
N GLY A 248 -6.10 -21.03 12.69
CA GLY A 248 -5.00 -20.21 13.17
C GLY A 248 -4.16 -19.60 12.02
N PRO A 249 -3.60 -18.39 12.21
CA PRO A 249 -2.89 -17.66 11.14
C PRO A 249 -1.60 -18.36 10.70
N GLN A 250 -0.94 -19.10 11.60
CA GLN A 250 0.38 -19.71 11.35
C GLN A 250 0.35 -20.80 10.26
N ALA A 251 -0.78 -21.49 10.10
CA ALA A 251 -0.92 -22.57 9.13
C ALA A 251 -0.76 -22.08 7.68
N PHE A 252 -1.12 -20.83 7.42
CA PHE A 252 -1.19 -20.28 6.07
C PHE A 252 0.00 -19.38 5.70
N ILE A 253 0.79 -18.89 6.68
CA ILE A 253 1.85 -17.92 6.39
C ILE A 253 2.94 -18.50 5.48
N TRP A 254 3.46 -19.70 5.78
CA TRP A 254 4.54 -20.29 4.99
C TRP A 254 4.12 -20.69 3.56
N PRO A 255 2.92 -21.25 3.30
CA PRO A 255 2.48 -21.51 1.95
C PRO A 255 2.32 -20.24 1.11
N LEU A 256 1.86 -19.14 1.76
CA LEU A 256 1.69 -17.85 1.10
C LEU A 256 3.04 -17.18 0.76
N VAL A 257 4.07 -17.36 1.58
CA VAL A 257 5.44 -16.94 1.24
C VAL A 257 5.94 -17.68 0.01
N LEU A 258 5.74 -18.99 -0.08
CA LEU A 258 6.07 -19.77 -1.26
C LEU A 258 5.24 -19.32 -2.47
N LEU A 259 3.96 -19.04 -2.28
CA LEU A 259 3.08 -18.55 -3.35
C LEU A 259 3.56 -17.22 -3.92
N THR A 260 4.05 -16.29 -3.06
CA THR A 260 4.67 -15.04 -3.52
C THR A 260 5.89 -15.35 -4.40
N THR A 261 6.77 -16.25 -3.96
CA THR A 261 7.97 -16.62 -4.71
C THR A 261 7.64 -17.24 -6.06
N ILE A 262 6.67 -18.18 -6.08
CA ILE A 262 6.20 -18.83 -7.32
C ILE A 262 5.56 -17.79 -8.25
N GLY A 263 4.70 -16.93 -7.73
CA GLY A 263 4.05 -15.88 -8.52
C GLY A 263 5.06 -14.93 -9.15
N MET A 264 6.10 -14.50 -8.40
CA MET A 264 7.18 -13.67 -8.93
C MET A 264 8.01 -14.39 -10.00
N ALA A 265 8.24 -15.69 -9.86
CA ALA A 265 8.94 -16.51 -10.86
C ALA A 265 8.11 -16.68 -12.15
N VAL A 266 6.80 -16.89 -12.02
CA VAL A 266 5.86 -16.95 -13.15
C VAL A 266 5.80 -15.61 -13.90
N LEU A 267 5.76 -14.47 -13.16
CA LEU A 267 5.84 -13.14 -13.77
C LEU A 267 7.17 -12.94 -14.50
N ALA A 268 8.29 -13.31 -13.86
CA ALA A 268 9.61 -13.22 -14.48
C ALA A 268 9.71 -14.00 -15.80
N TRP A 269 9.06 -15.16 -15.84
CA TRP A 269 8.92 -15.93 -17.08
C TRP A 269 8.08 -15.19 -18.11
N GLY A 270 6.96 -14.58 -17.69
CA GLY A 270 6.04 -13.84 -18.58
C GLY A 270 6.68 -12.63 -19.26
N VAL A 271 7.65 -11.98 -18.58
CA VAL A 271 8.33 -10.76 -19.10
C VAL A 271 9.79 -11.02 -19.50
N ARG A 272 10.17 -12.27 -19.79
CA ARG A 272 11.57 -12.62 -20.13
C ARG A 272 12.02 -12.07 -21.48
N ASP A 273 11.08 -11.97 -22.43
CA ASP A 273 11.32 -11.37 -23.73
C ASP A 273 10.88 -9.91 -23.70
N PRO A 274 11.77 -8.94 -23.95
CA PRO A 274 11.41 -7.52 -23.96
C PRO A 274 10.43 -7.11 -25.06
N GLN A 275 10.28 -7.94 -26.11
CA GLN A 275 9.42 -7.63 -27.25
C GLN A 275 8.03 -8.27 -27.16
N THR A 276 7.88 -9.34 -26.38
CA THR A 276 6.62 -10.10 -26.30
C THR A 276 6.34 -10.50 -24.86
N THR A 277 5.20 -10.09 -24.34
CA THR A 277 4.74 -10.48 -23.01
C THR A 277 3.90 -11.77 -23.13
N ASP A 278 4.24 -12.80 -22.34
CA ASP A 278 3.37 -13.98 -22.20
C ASP A 278 2.17 -13.61 -21.32
N VAL A 279 1.02 -13.45 -21.97
CA VAL A 279 -0.24 -13.00 -21.35
C VAL A 279 -0.66 -13.92 -20.21
N VAL A 280 -0.59 -15.25 -20.42
CA VAL A 280 -1.03 -16.24 -19.42
C VAL A 280 -0.14 -16.19 -18.19
N ALA A 281 1.17 -16.17 -18.38
CA ALA A 281 2.13 -16.10 -17.31
C ALA A 281 1.99 -14.77 -16.52
N LEU A 282 1.79 -13.64 -17.21
CA LEU A 282 1.62 -12.35 -16.56
C LEU A 282 0.36 -12.32 -15.68
N LEU A 283 -0.79 -12.73 -16.21
CA LEU A 283 -2.06 -12.74 -15.47
C LEU A 283 -2.06 -13.75 -14.33
N LEU A 284 -1.53 -14.95 -14.57
CA LEU A 284 -1.40 -15.99 -13.54
C LEU A 284 -0.47 -15.53 -12.41
N GLY A 285 0.71 -15.03 -12.75
CA GLY A 285 1.67 -14.55 -11.76
C GLY A 285 1.14 -13.38 -10.94
N ALA A 286 0.46 -12.41 -11.58
CA ALA A 286 -0.21 -11.31 -10.89
C ALA A 286 -1.29 -11.81 -9.92
N THR A 287 -2.07 -12.81 -10.32
CA THR A 287 -3.10 -13.43 -9.46
C THR A 287 -2.47 -14.13 -8.25
N LEU A 288 -1.41 -14.92 -8.44
CA LEU A 288 -0.72 -15.65 -7.37
C LEU A 288 -0.11 -14.66 -6.35
N VAL A 289 0.56 -13.62 -6.83
CA VAL A 289 1.08 -12.56 -5.95
C VAL A 289 -0.07 -11.82 -5.27
N GLY A 290 -1.16 -11.53 -5.98
CA GLY A 290 -2.34 -10.89 -5.39
C GLY A 290 -2.92 -11.68 -4.23
N ILE A 291 -3.10 -13.00 -4.38
CA ILE A 291 -3.57 -13.87 -3.30
C ILE A 291 -2.66 -13.79 -2.08
N SER A 292 -1.36 -13.98 -2.26
CA SER A 292 -0.41 -13.92 -1.15
C SER A 292 -0.30 -12.54 -0.53
N TYR A 293 -0.31 -11.48 -1.34
CA TYR A 293 -0.27 -10.09 -0.92
C TYR A 293 -1.46 -9.73 -0.02
N GLY A 294 -2.68 -10.07 -0.43
CA GLY A 294 -3.87 -9.79 0.35
C GLY A 294 -3.96 -10.63 1.64
N ALA A 295 -3.72 -11.94 1.53
CA ALA A 295 -3.80 -12.85 2.66
C ALA A 295 -2.73 -12.55 3.72
N LEU A 296 -1.46 -12.35 3.34
CA LEU A 296 -0.39 -12.03 4.29
C LEU A 296 -0.58 -10.68 4.97
N GLN A 297 -1.19 -9.69 4.32
CA GLN A 297 -1.57 -8.44 4.98
C GLN A 297 -2.51 -8.69 6.17
N ASN A 298 -3.53 -9.52 6.01
CA ASN A 298 -4.46 -9.83 7.09
C ASN A 298 -3.76 -10.66 8.18
N LEU A 299 -3.13 -11.76 7.80
CA LEU A 299 -2.52 -12.71 8.74
C LEU A 299 -1.39 -12.08 9.57
N THR A 300 -0.54 -11.24 8.96
CA THR A 300 0.53 -10.56 9.71
C THR A 300 -0.01 -9.52 10.68
N LEU A 301 -1.13 -8.86 10.37
CA LEU A 301 -1.80 -7.96 11.31
C LEU A 301 -2.40 -8.74 12.50
N VAL A 302 -3.05 -9.88 12.24
CA VAL A 302 -3.56 -10.77 13.29
C VAL A 302 -2.42 -11.23 14.20
N VAL A 303 -1.30 -11.69 13.61
CA VAL A 303 -0.11 -12.11 14.37
C VAL A 303 0.47 -10.95 15.18
N ALA A 304 0.51 -9.74 14.63
CA ALA A 304 0.99 -8.56 15.34
C ALA A 304 0.11 -8.25 16.57
N PHE A 305 -1.21 -8.35 16.44
CA PHE A 305 -2.12 -8.15 17.57
C PHE A 305 -2.03 -9.29 18.61
N GLN A 306 -1.83 -10.54 18.19
CA GLN A 306 -1.62 -11.66 19.10
C GLN A 306 -0.30 -11.56 19.87
N ALA A 307 0.69 -10.86 19.33
CA ALA A 307 2.01 -10.69 19.95
C ALA A 307 2.03 -9.62 21.06
N VAL A 308 0.98 -8.82 21.23
CA VAL A 308 0.94 -7.72 22.19
C VAL A 308 -0.37 -7.70 22.98
N SER A 309 -0.36 -7.08 24.18
CA SER A 309 -1.57 -6.84 24.96
C SER A 309 -2.44 -5.74 24.34
N ARG A 310 -3.74 -5.72 24.66
CA ARG A 310 -4.73 -4.77 24.12
C ARG A 310 -4.32 -3.29 24.15
N PRO A 311 -3.70 -2.76 25.22
CA PRO A 311 -3.22 -1.38 25.25
C PRO A 311 -2.21 -1.03 24.15
N HIS A 312 -1.49 -2.02 23.61
CA HIS A 312 -0.46 -1.84 22.58
C HIS A 312 -0.95 -2.09 21.13
N TYR A 313 -2.24 -2.35 20.91
CA TYR A 313 -2.79 -2.57 19.56
C TYR A 313 -2.56 -1.40 18.61
N GLY A 314 -2.64 -0.16 19.13
CA GLY A 314 -2.32 1.03 18.33
C GLY A 314 -0.87 1.03 17.84
N SER A 315 0.06 0.66 18.71
CA SER A 315 1.49 0.56 18.34
C SER A 315 1.76 -0.59 17.37
N ALA A 316 1.10 -1.73 17.55
CA ALA A 316 1.21 -2.86 16.61
C ALA A 316 0.70 -2.48 15.22
N SER A 317 -0.44 -1.77 15.14
CA SER A 317 -0.97 -1.26 13.88
C SER A 317 -0.03 -0.24 13.23
N ALA A 318 0.57 0.67 14.01
CA ALA A 318 1.54 1.65 13.48
C ALA A 318 2.78 0.96 12.91
N VAL A 319 3.38 0.00 13.63
CA VAL A 319 4.54 -0.77 13.14
C VAL A 319 4.17 -1.57 11.89
N TRP A 320 2.96 -2.13 11.86
CA TRP A 320 2.46 -2.86 10.71
C TRP A 320 2.32 -1.94 9.47
N ASN A 321 1.74 -0.73 9.62
CA ASN A 321 1.63 0.24 8.53
C ASN A 321 3.02 0.67 8.03
N ILE A 322 3.96 0.94 8.95
CA ILE A 322 5.36 1.26 8.59
C ILE A 322 5.98 0.12 7.77
N GLY A 323 5.81 -1.13 8.20
CA GLY A 323 6.31 -2.30 7.46
C GLY A 323 5.70 -2.44 6.08
N PHE A 324 4.39 -2.18 5.96
CA PHE A 324 3.67 -2.19 4.69
C PHE A 324 4.21 -1.14 3.72
N ASP A 325 4.28 0.11 4.15
CA ASP A 325 4.68 1.22 3.29
C ASP A 325 6.18 1.18 2.97
N ALA A 326 7.02 0.80 3.96
CA ALA A 326 8.45 0.58 3.73
C ALA A 326 8.70 -0.55 2.71
N GLY A 327 7.99 -1.68 2.82
CA GLY A 327 8.10 -2.76 1.85
C GLY A 327 7.70 -2.32 0.45
N THR A 328 6.57 -1.61 0.32
CA THR A 328 6.08 -1.08 -0.96
C THR A 328 7.11 -0.14 -1.61
N GLY A 329 7.68 0.79 -0.84
CA GLY A 329 8.68 1.73 -1.33
C GLY A 329 10.01 1.06 -1.68
N LEU A 330 10.50 0.16 -0.82
CA LEU A 330 11.73 -0.60 -1.09
C LEU A 330 11.58 -1.48 -2.34
N GLY A 331 10.43 -2.11 -2.54
CA GLY A 331 10.14 -2.90 -3.73
C GLY A 331 10.23 -2.08 -5.00
N SER A 332 9.64 -0.90 -5.01
CA SER A 332 9.69 0.01 -6.14
C SER A 332 11.13 0.41 -6.47
N VAL A 333 11.93 0.82 -5.48
CA VAL A 333 13.32 1.25 -5.68
C VAL A 333 14.22 0.09 -6.11
N MET A 334 14.19 -1.03 -5.37
CA MET A 334 15.08 -2.17 -5.62
C MET A 334 14.83 -2.80 -6.99
N ILE A 335 13.56 -3.04 -7.34
CA ILE A 335 13.21 -3.63 -8.65
C ILE A 335 13.60 -2.66 -9.77
N GLY A 336 13.38 -1.35 -9.60
CA GLY A 336 13.81 -0.35 -10.57
C GLY A 336 15.34 -0.33 -10.79
N MET A 337 16.12 -0.40 -9.71
CA MET A 337 17.59 -0.44 -9.77
C MET A 337 18.10 -1.72 -10.45
N ILE A 338 17.56 -2.87 -10.10
CA ILE A 338 17.97 -4.16 -10.68
C ILE A 338 17.57 -4.22 -12.16
N ALA A 339 16.36 -3.76 -12.50
CA ALA A 339 15.90 -3.75 -13.88
C ALA A 339 16.75 -2.83 -14.78
N ALA A 340 17.24 -1.71 -14.26
CA ALA A 340 18.13 -0.81 -14.99
C ALA A 340 19.48 -1.44 -15.30
N GLY A 341 20.02 -2.27 -14.41
CA GLY A 341 21.31 -2.95 -14.57
C GLY A 341 21.20 -4.32 -15.29
N SER A 342 20.00 -4.85 -15.46
CA SER A 342 19.79 -6.19 -16.05
C SER A 342 18.48 -6.30 -16.84
N SER A 343 17.40 -6.78 -16.20
CA SER A 343 16.09 -6.90 -16.80
C SER A 343 14.99 -6.94 -15.74
N PHE A 344 13.74 -6.67 -16.12
CA PHE A 344 12.60 -6.88 -15.23
C PHE A 344 12.45 -8.34 -14.79
N SER A 345 12.72 -9.29 -15.68
CA SER A 345 12.71 -10.72 -15.34
C SER A 345 13.68 -11.04 -14.20
N THR A 346 14.94 -10.60 -14.29
CA THR A 346 15.93 -10.76 -13.22
C THR A 346 15.49 -10.07 -11.93
N ALA A 347 14.98 -8.85 -12.02
CA ALA A 347 14.52 -8.09 -10.87
C ALA A 347 13.37 -8.80 -10.12
N LEU A 348 12.40 -9.36 -10.86
CA LEU A 348 11.30 -10.13 -10.28
C LEU A 348 11.79 -11.43 -9.60
N LEU A 349 12.74 -12.15 -10.19
CA LEU A 349 13.35 -13.32 -9.55
C LEU A 349 14.04 -12.97 -8.24
N VAL A 350 14.78 -11.85 -8.20
CA VAL A 350 15.40 -11.35 -6.96
C VAL A 350 14.34 -10.99 -5.93
N GLY A 351 13.26 -10.30 -6.32
CA GLY A 351 12.14 -10.00 -5.43
C GLY A 351 11.49 -11.26 -4.84
N GLY A 352 11.30 -12.30 -5.66
CA GLY A 352 10.83 -13.61 -5.21
C GLY A 352 11.79 -14.30 -4.25
N ALA A 353 13.09 -14.24 -4.51
CA ALA A 353 14.13 -14.79 -3.64
C ALA A 353 14.16 -14.08 -2.27
N LEU A 354 14.02 -12.74 -2.24
CA LEU A 354 13.93 -11.99 -1.00
C LEU A 354 12.69 -12.38 -0.18
N SER A 355 11.55 -12.64 -0.84
CA SER A 355 10.37 -13.19 -0.14
C SER A 355 10.68 -14.57 0.45
N LEU A 356 11.34 -15.44 -0.31
CA LEU A 356 11.73 -16.79 0.14
C LEU A 356 12.67 -16.77 1.35
N LEU A 357 13.54 -15.78 1.48
CA LEU A 357 14.42 -15.62 2.64
C LEU A 357 13.63 -15.42 3.95
N THR A 358 12.37 -15.03 3.89
CA THR A 358 11.51 -14.94 5.09
C THR A 358 10.85 -16.27 5.48
N LEU A 359 11.00 -17.34 4.69
CA LEU A 359 10.42 -18.64 4.96
C LEU A 359 10.78 -19.22 6.34
N PRO A 360 12.02 -19.12 6.84
CA PRO A 360 12.34 -19.58 8.20
C PRO A 360 11.54 -18.83 9.28
N LEU A 361 11.23 -17.55 9.07
CA LEU A 361 10.37 -16.79 9.96
C LEU A 361 8.90 -17.23 9.85
N ALA A 362 8.47 -17.64 8.66
CA ALA A 362 7.11 -18.12 8.42
C ALA A 362 6.82 -19.47 9.09
N VAL A 363 7.80 -20.38 9.09
CA VAL A 363 7.67 -21.74 9.67
C VAL A 363 7.79 -21.75 11.20
N ARG A 364 8.53 -20.80 11.79
CA ARG A 364 8.70 -20.75 13.26
C ARG A 364 7.35 -20.54 13.95
N ARG A 365 6.93 -21.49 14.77
CA ARG A 365 5.79 -21.28 15.69
C ARG A 365 6.22 -20.31 16.80
N PRO A 366 5.41 -19.30 17.16
CA PRO A 366 5.69 -18.51 18.33
C PRO A 366 5.75 -19.45 19.54
N ARG A 367 6.79 -19.35 20.37
CA ARG A 367 6.76 -19.96 21.70
C ARG A 367 5.66 -19.20 22.45
N LEU A 368 4.57 -19.87 22.75
CA LEU A 368 3.58 -19.38 23.70
C LEU A 368 4.36 -19.22 25.03
N LEU A 369 4.54 -17.99 25.47
CA LEU A 369 5.00 -17.66 26.83
C LEU A 369 3.83 -17.80 27.80
#